data_45f7b984cc1c4d0d3b8e8f078d3c3795
#
_entry.id   45f7b984cc1c4d0d3b8e8f078d3c3795
#
_cell.length_a   1.000
_cell.length_b   1.000
_cell.length_c   1.000
_cell.angle_alpha   90.00
_cell.angle_beta   90.00
_cell.angle_gamma   90.00
#
_symmetry.space_group_name_H-M   'P 1'
#
loop_
_entity.id
_entity.type
_entity.pdbx_description
1 polymer ?
#
loop_
_entity_poly.entity_id
_entity_poly.type
_entity_poly.pdbx_seq_one_letter_code
_entity_poly.pdbx_strand_id
1 'polypeptide(L)'
;NPTALFLLMVALSHHLWNNERLNFQEENNMVTLHTNFGDIKIKLDFDKAPITAENFLNYCKNGFYNNTIFHRVIDGFMIQGGGMESGMREKATNAPIQNEANNRLSNKRGTIAMARTSDPHSATAQFFINVADNDFLNYRSKEMFGREVVQEWGYAVFGEVVEGMDVVDKIKKVKTGNKGS
;
A
#
# COMPACT_ATOMS: atom_id res chain seq x y z
N ASN A 1 -17.90 -8.72 -20.26
CA ASN A 1 -18.14 -8.78 -18.82
C ASN A 1 -17.13 -7.96 -18.08
N PRO A 2 -17.59 -7.00 -17.31
CA PRO A 2 -16.68 -6.03 -16.76
C PRO A 2 -15.83 -6.66 -15.68
N THR A 3 -14.55 -6.68 -15.87
CA THR A 3 -13.59 -6.63 -14.79
C THR A 3 -13.98 -5.43 -13.94
N ALA A 4 -14.22 -5.65 -12.66
CA ALA A 4 -14.56 -4.57 -11.76
C ALA A 4 -13.43 -3.54 -11.77
N LEU A 5 -13.72 -2.41 -12.37
CA LEU A 5 -12.82 -1.27 -12.48
C LEU A 5 -12.97 -0.44 -11.23
N PHE A 6 -11.89 -0.35 -10.46
CA PHE A 6 -11.82 0.53 -9.31
C PHE A 6 -10.92 1.71 -9.65
N LEU A 7 -11.54 2.86 -9.85
CA LEU A 7 -10.81 4.10 -10.01
C LEU A 7 -10.25 4.53 -8.66
N LEU A 8 -8.92 4.57 -8.56
CA LEU A 8 -8.22 5.16 -7.44
C LEU A 8 -7.94 6.62 -7.76
N MET A 9 -8.55 7.53 -7.02
CA MET A 9 -8.14 8.93 -7.00
C MET A 9 -7.49 9.20 -5.65
N VAL A 10 -6.35 9.86 -5.67
CA VAL A 10 -5.66 10.27 -4.44
C VAL A 10 -5.79 11.77 -4.29
N ALA A 11 -6.43 12.20 -3.24
CA ALA A 11 -6.49 13.60 -2.87
C ALA A 11 -5.61 13.88 -1.66
N LEU A 12 -4.76 14.87 -1.77
CA LEU A 12 -4.06 15.46 -0.64
C LEU A 12 -4.92 16.60 -0.10
N SER A 13 -5.34 16.51 1.15
CA SER A 13 -5.97 17.64 1.80
C SER A 13 -4.88 18.62 2.24
N HIS A 14 -4.80 19.74 1.53
CA HIS A 14 -4.05 20.92 1.97
C HIS A 14 -4.98 21.85 2.69
N HIS A 15 -4.81 22.00 4.00
CA HIS A 15 -5.35 23.14 4.74
C HIS A 15 -4.30 23.77 5.62
N LEU A 16 -4.12 25.06 5.41
CA LEU A 16 -3.13 25.96 5.98
C LEU A 16 -3.71 26.88 7.02
N TRP A 17 -2.93 27.18 7.99
CA TRP A 17 -2.60 28.39 8.78
C TRP A 17 -2.94 28.34 10.27
N ASN A 18 -1.85 28.43 11.03
CA ASN A 18 -1.65 28.91 12.41
C ASN A 18 -2.14 28.04 13.60
N ASN A 19 -1.22 27.41 14.15
CA ASN A 19 -1.00 26.58 15.37
C ASN A 19 -0.31 25.24 15.10
N GLU A 20 0.62 25.21 14.32
CA GLU A 20 0.63 24.55 13.00
C GLU A 20 1.84 23.63 12.88
N ARG A 21 2.82 23.75 13.75
CA ARG A 21 3.99 22.86 13.66
C ARG A 21 3.75 21.47 14.22
N LEU A 22 2.86 21.30 15.17
CA LEU A 22 2.51 19.97 15.72
C LEU A 22 1.41 19.29 14.90
N ASN A 23 0.46 20.06 14.36
CA ASN A 23 -0.57 19.52 13.47
C ASN A 23 -0.06 19.24 12.06
N PHE A 24 0.99 19.94 11.62
CA PHE A 24 1.56 19.79 10.29
C PHE A 24 2.18 18.41 10.04
N GLN A 25 2.76 17.77 11.06
CA GLN A 25 3.26 16.40 10.94
C GLN A 25 2.15 15.35 10.92
N GLU A 26 1.06 15.56 11.66
CA GLU A 26 -0.07 14.62 11.67
C GLU A 26 -0.90 14.70 10.38
N GLU A 27 -1.10 15.91 9.82
CA GLU A 27 -1.83 16.09 8.57
C GLU A 27 -1.06 15.58 7.34
N ASN A 28 0.27 15.68 7.34
CA ASN A 28 1.10 15.19 6.24
C ASN A 28 1.23 13.66 6.19
N ASN A 29 0.82 12.96 7.26
CA ASN A 29 0.86 11.50 7.32
C ASN A 29 -0.39 10.84 6.74
N MET A 30 -1.40 11.62 6.39
CA MET A 30 -2.69 11.09 5.95
C MET A 30 -2.86 11.19 4.45
N VAL A 31 -3.29 10.09 3.85
CA VAL A 31 -3.64 10.00 2.43
C VAL A 31 -5.05 9.43 2.31
N THR A 32 -5.88 10.03 1.47
CA THR A 32 -7.20 9.47 1.15
C THR A 32 -7.19 8.90 -0.26
N LEU A 33 -7.52 7.62 -0.38
CA LEU A 33 -7.76 6.98 -1.66
C LEU A 33 -9.24 7.10 -1.99
N HIS A 34 -9.55 7.83 -3.06
CA HIS A 34 -10.92 7.95 -3.55
C HIS A 34 -11.19 6.83 -4.55
N THR A 35 -12.04 5.90 -4.18
CA THR A 35 -12.44 4.78 -5.03
C THR A 35 -13.91 4.90 -5.43
N ASN A 36 -14.32 4.15 -6.44
CA ASN A 36 -15.73 4.09 -6.82
C ASN A 36 -16.62 3.34 -5.81
N PHE A 37 -16.04 2.78 -4.74
CA PHE A 37 -16.78 2.20 -3.61
C PHE A 37 -16.78 3.10 -2.36
N GLY A 38 -16.05 4.21 -2.39
CA GLY A 38 -15.92 5.15 -1.29
C GLY A 38 -14.47 5.47 -0.98
N ASP A 39 -14.26 6.20 0.09
CA ASP A 39 -12.96 6.68 0.51
C ASP A 39 -12.29 5.73 1.49
N ILE A 40 -10.98 5.57 1.29
CA ILE A 40 -10.11 4.83 2.20
C ILE A 40 -9.05 5.81 2.71
N LYS A 41 -9.05 6.08 4.01
CA LYS A 41 -8.11 6.98 4.63
C LYS A 41 -6.97 6.18 5.28
N ILE A 42 -5.75 6.52 4.92
CA ILE A 42 -4.54 5.80 5.32
C ILE A 42 -3.62 6.74 6.08
N LYS A 43 -3.14 6.27 7.23
CA LYS A 43 -2.08 6.92 7.98
C LYS A 43 -0.75 6.28 7.62
N LEU A 44 0.18 7.08 7.09
CA LEU A 44 1.52 6.64 6.73
C LEU A 44 2.45 6.67 7.95
N ASP A 45 3.33 5.68 8.05
CA ASP A 45 4.31 5.57 9.13
C ASP A 45 5.69 6.01 8.64
N PHE A 46 5.97 7.30 8.76
CA PHE A 46 7.26 7.87 8.37
C PHE A 46 8.38 7.54 9.37
N ASP A 47 8.05 7.15 10.59
CA ASP A 47 9.05 6.82 11.60
C ASP A 47 9.68 5.46 11.33
N LYS A 48 8.86 4.46 11.04
CA LYS A 48 9.33 3.08 10.84
C LYS A 48 9.53 2.68 9.38
N ALA A 49 8.92 3.40 8.45
CA ALA A 49 9.06 3.15 7.01
C ALA A 49 9.25 4.46 6.23
N PRO A 50 10.31 5.24 6.54
CA PRO A 50 10.48 6.57 5.96
C PRO A 50 10.63 6.56 4.43
N ILE A 51 11.41 5.64 3.88
CA ILE A 51 11.65 5.54 2.44
C ILE A 51 10.38 5.12 1.73
N THR A 52 9.70 4.12 2.24
CA THR A 52 8.47 3.56 1.65
C THR A 52 7.31 4.54 1.73
N ALA A 53 7.12 5.17 2.89
CA ALA A 53 6.06 6.16 3.09
C ALA A 53 6.26 7.38 2.19
N GLU A 54 7.48 7.88 2.07
CA GLU A 54 7.79 9.00 1.17
C GLU A 54 7.60 8.62 -0.31
N ASN A 55 8.04 7.44 -0.71
CA ASN A 55 7.83 6.92 -2.06
C ASN A 55 6.34 6.90 -2.43
N PHE A 56 5.51 6.34 -1.55
CA PHE A 56 4.07 6.31 -1.74
C PHE A 56 3.47 7.71 -1.80
N LEU A 57 3.85 8.60 -0.90
CA LEU A 57 3.38 9.97 -0.88
C LEU A 57 3.75 10.73 -2.16
N ASN A 58 4.95 10.53 -2.67
CA ASN A 58 5.40 11.16 -3.92
C ASN A 58 4.56 10.69 -5.12
N TYR A 59 4.24 9.41 -5.21
CA TYR A 59 3.32 8.92 -6.24
C TYR A 59 1.93 9.55 -6.11
N CYS A 60 1.44 9.72 -4.87
CA CYS A 60 0.19 10.41 -4.60
C CYS A 60 0.22 11.86 -5.08
N LYS A 61 1.26 12.60 -4.72
CA LYS A 61 1.42 14.02 -5.10
C LYS A 61 1.51 14.22 -6.61
N ASN A 62 2.11 13.28 -7.31
CA ASN A 62 2.29 13.35 -8.76
C ASN A 62 1.06 12.86 -9.54
N GLY A 63 0.00 12.44 -8.86
CA GLY A 63 -1.21 11.92 -9.48
C GLY A 63 -1.02 10.56 -10.15
N PHE A 64 0.03 9.84 -9.82
CA PHE A 64 0.35 8.54 -10.42
C PHE A 64 -0.76 7.52 -10.23
N TYR A 65 -1.38 7.48 -9.05
CA TYR A 65 -2.44 6.53 -8.73
C TYR A 65 -3.80 6.88 -9.33
N ASN A 66 -3.94 8.06 -9.92
CA ASN A 66 -5.18 8.44 -10.59
C ASN A 66 -5.45 7.49 -11.76
N ASN A 67 -6.69 7.02 -11.85
CA ASN A 67 -7.15 6.08 -12.88
C ASN A 67 -6.47 4.70 -12.84
N THR A 68 -5.86 4.34 -11.73
CA THR A 68 -5.37 2.98 -11.50
C THR A 68 -6.47 2.11 -10.88
N ILE A 69 -6.29 0.79 -10.98
CA ILE A 69 -7.27 -0.18 -10.52
C ILE A 69 -6.68 -1.08 -9.43
N PHE A 70 -7.54 -1.66 -8.62
CA PHE A 70 -7.20 -2.86 -7.84
C PHE A 70 -7.30 -4.06 -8.77
N HIS A 71 -6.16 -4.46 -9.33
CA HIS A 71 -6.10 -5.50 -10.35
C HIS A 71 -6.03 -6.92 -9.80
N ARG A 72 -5.75 -7.07 -8.51
CA ARG A 72 -5.69 -8.35 -7.81
C ARG A 72 -6.44 -8.24 -6.49
N VAL A 73 -7.55 -8.95 -6.39
CA VAL A 73 -8.42 -8.94 -5.21
C VAL A 73 -8.68 -10.38 -4.79
N ILE A 74 -8.28 -10.70 -3.55
CA ILE A 74 -8.46 -12.04 -2.99
C ILE A 74 -9.09 -11.88 -1.60
N ASP A 75 -10.36 -12.27 -1.47
CA ASP A 75 -11.08 -12.27 -0.20
C ASP A 75 -10.34 -13.17 0.81
N GLY A 76 -10.23 -12.73 2.05
CA GLY A 76 -9.49 -13.43 3.09
C GLY A 76 -7.98 -13.28 3.00
N PHE A 77 -7.47 -12.50 2.05
CA PHE A 77 -6.04 -12.26 1.88
C PHE A 77 -5.74 -10.74 1.74
N MET A 78 -5.89 -10.18 0.55
CA MET A 78 -5.51 -8.77 0.33
C MET A 78 -6.21 -8.20 -0.92
N ILE A 79 -6.16 -6.89 -1.06
CA ILE A 79 -6.47 -6.18 -2.30
C ILE A 79 -5.22 -5.44 -2.77
N GLN A 80 -4.84 -5.59 -4.03
CA GLN A 80 -3.62 -5.04 -4.60
C GLN A 80 -3.92 -4.14 -5.79
N GLY A 81 -3.25 -3.00 -5.83
CA GLY A 81 -3.41 -2.04 -6.90
C GLY A 81 -2.24 -1.05 -6.99
N GLY A 82 -2.47 0.03 -7.71
CA GLY A 82 -1.52 1.14 -7.81
C GLY A 82 -0.48 1.02 -8.92
N GLY A 83 -0.61 0.08 -9.83
CA GLY A 83 0.34 -0.08 -10.93
C GLY A 83 -0.29 -0.26 -12.29
N MET A 84 -1.58 -0.60 -12.33
CA MET A 84 -2.29 -0.92 -13.56
C MET A 84 -3.41 0.07 -13.83
N GLU A 85 -3.50 0.52 -15.07
CA GLU A 85 -4.67 1.22 -15.58
C GLU A 85 -5.73 0.22 -16.05
N SER A 86 -6.91 0.75 -16.35
CA SER A 86 -7.98 -0.02 -17.01
C SER A 86 -7.44 -0.73 -18.26
N GLY A 87 -7.82 -2.00 -18.41
CA GLY A 87 -7.31 -2.85 -19.49
C GLY A 87 -6.00 -3.54 -19.17
N MET A 88 -5.60 -3.54 -17.89
CA MET A 88 -4.37 -4.19 -17.38
C MET A 88 -3.08 -3.61 -18.00
N ARG A 89 -3.10 -2.33 -18.34
CA ARG A 89 -1.92 -1.62 -18.82
C ARG A 89 -1.08 -1.15 -17.63
N GLU A 90 0.16 -1.59 -17.60
CA GLU A 90 1.11 -1.19 -16.56
C GLU A 90 1.61 0.24 -16.78
N LYS A 91 1.63 1.05 -15.71
CA LYS A 91 2.18 2.41 -15.73
C LYS A 91 3.68 2.38 -15.50
N ALA A 92 4.43 3.24 -16.21
CA ALA A 92 5.85 3.41 -15.98
C ALA A 92 6.13 3.98 -14.59
N THR A 93 7.10 3.40 -13.88
CA THR A 93 7.43 3.75 -12.50
C THR A 93 8.81 4.38 -12.37
N ASN A 94 9.07 4.99 -11.22
CA ASN A 94 10.40 5.40 -10.80
C ASN A 94 11.26 4.16 -10.43
N ALA A 95 12.53 4.41 -10.11
CA ALA A 95 13.43 3.35 -9.67
C ALA A 95 12.90 2.62 -8.42
N PRO A 96 13.22 1.32 -8.24
CA PRO A 96 12.85 0.57 -7.05
C PRO A 96 13.43 1.15 -5.77
N ILE A 97 12.76 0.86 -4.66
CA ILE A 97 13.20 1.27 -3.32
C ILE A 97 13.66 0.07 -2.49
N GLN A 98 14.45 0.37 -1.48
CA GLN A 98 14.90 -0.63 -0.51
C GLN A 98 13.73 -1.13 0.32
N ASN A 99 13.71 -2.44 0.58
CA ASN A 99 12.72 -3.07 1.45
C ASN A 99 12.98 -2.70 2.92
N GLU A 100 11.97 -2.12 3.55
CA GLU A 100 12.01 -1.72 4.96
C GLU A 100 11.22 -2.68 5.88
N ALA A 101 10.94 -3.89 5.43
CA ALA A 101 10.17 -4.86 6.23
C ALA A 101 10.87 -5.28 7.53
N ASN A 102 12.18 -5.05 7.63
CA ASN A 102 12.94 -5.21 8.85
C ASN A 102 12.57 -4.20 9.95
N ASN A 103 11.66 -3.27 9.68
CA ASN A 103 11.02 -2.42 10.70
C ASN A 103 10.12 -3.20 11.66
N ARG A 104 9.86 -4.47 11.35
CA ARG A 104 9.07 -5.44 12.14
C ARG A 104 7.59 -5.06 12.30
N LEU A 105 7.07 -4.21 11.45
CA LEU A 105 5.63 -3.99 11.36
C LEU A 105 4.95 -5.21 10.74
N SER A 106 3.91 -5.71 11.42
CA SER A 106 3.20 -6.91 10.98
C SER A 106 2.17 -6.62 9.89
N ASN A 107 2.03 -7.55 8.95
CA ASN A 107 1.00 -7.54 7.92
C ASN A 107 -0.35 -7.98 8.50
N LYS A 108 -0.91 -7.16 9.39
CA LYS A 108 -2.22 -7.39 10.00
C LYS A 108 -3.33 -6.84 9.13
N ARG A 109 -4.56 -7.30 9.36
CA ARG A 109 -5.74 -6.70 8.74
C ARG A 109 -5.74 -5.19 8.90
N GLY A 110 -5.96 -4.47 7.81
CA GLY A 110 -5.99 -3.02 7.77
C GLY A 110 -4.66 -2.33 7.51
N THR A 111 -3.55 -3.07 7.44
CA THR A 111 -2.25 -2.50 7.08
C THR A 111 -2.06 -2.43 5.58
N ILE A 112 -1.27 -1.44 5.14
CA ILE A 112 -0.85 -1.28 3.75
C ILE A 112 0.63 -1.59 3.63
N ALA A 113 0.99 -2.38 2.62
CA ALA A 113 2.35 -2.81 2.37
C ALA A 113 2.67 -2.71 0.87
N MET A 114 3.97 -2.71 0.56
CA MET A 114 4.42 -2.65 -0.83
C MET A 114 4.44 -4.02 -1.48
N ALA A 115 3.78 -4.13 -2.62
CA ALA A 115 3.96 -5.25 -3.53
C ALA A 115 5.32 -5.14 -4.24
N ARG A 116 5.85 -6.26 -4.65
CA ARG A 116 7.16 -6.37 -5.31
C ARG A 116 7.28 -7.66 -6.10
N THR A 117 8.34 -7.80 -6.87
CA THR A 117 8.72 -9.07 -7.48
C THR A 117 9.41 -9.98 -6.45
N SER A 118 9.95 -11.10 -6.89
CA SER A 118 10.73 -12.00 -6.04
C SER A 118 12.01 -11.37 -5.49
N ASP A 119 12.52 -10.32 -6.13
CA ASP A 119 13.63 -9.53 -5.58
C ASP A 119 13.12 -8.71 -4.38
N PRO A 120 13.73 -8.86 -3.18
CA PRO A 120 13.30 -8.13 -1.98
C PRO A 120 13.32 -6.61 -2.13
N HIS A 121 14.19 -6.07 -2.96
CA HIS A 121 14.41 -4.63 -3.17
C HIS A 121 13.91 -4.17 -4.54
N SER A 122 12.76 -4.67 -4.97
CA SER A 122 12.18 -4.37 -6.28
C SER A 122 10.88 -3.57 -6.25
N ALA A 123 10.42 -3.16 -5.08
CA ALA A 123 9.18 -2.41 -4.93
C ALA A 123 9.25 -1.05 -5.63
N THR A 124 8.21 -0.68 -6.35
CA THR A 124 8.09 0.61 -7.04
C THR A 124 6.82 1.35 -6.63
N ALA A 125 5.69 1.07 -7.25
CA ALA A 125 4.44 1.80 -7.01
C ALA A 125 3.31 0.94 -6.47
N GLN A 126 3.27 -0.35 -6.79
CA GLN A 126 2.17 -1.22 -6.40
C GLN A 126 2.15 -1.49 -4.90
N PHE A 127 0.97 -1.46 -4.35
CA PHE A 127 0.73 -1.71 -2.93
C PHE A 127 -0.43 -2.68 -2.75
N PHE A 128 -0.54 -3.24 -1.57
CA PHE A 128 -1.70 -4.02 -1.18
C PHE A 128 -2.19 -3.65 0.22
N ILE A 129 -3.47 -3.83 0.45
CA ILE A 129 -4.09 -3.66 1.76
C ILE A 129 -4.48 -5.05 2.26
N ASN A 130 -3.99 -5.41 3.44
CA ASN A 130 -4.31 -6.69 4.06
C ASN A 130 -5.76 -6.69 4.55
N VAL A 131 -6.52 -7.70 4.15
CA VAL A 131 -7.91 -7.89 4.61
C VAL A 131 -8.03 -8.99 5.66
N ALA A 132 -6.92 -9.58 6.04
CA ALA A 132 -6.76 -10.55 7.11
C ALA A 132 -5.38 -10.40 7.74
N ASP A 133 -5.13 -11.07 8.85
CA ASP A 133 -3.80 -11.14 9.45
C ASP A 133 -2.95 -12.13 8.64
N ASN A 134 -1.97 -11.60 7.92
CA ASN A 134 -1.12 -12.35 7.00
C ASN A 134 0.31 -12.43 7.52
N ASP A 135 0.52 -13.11 8.63
CA ASP A 135 1.82 -13.19 9.31
C ASP A 135 2.91 -13.82 8.43
N PHE A 136 2.53 -14.66 7.49
CA PHE A 136 3.48 -15.26 6.54
C PHE A 136 4.13 -14.24 5.58
N LEU A 137 3.61 -13.01 5.52
CA LEU A 137 4.19 -11.91 4.75
C LEU A 137 5.17 -11.05 5.58
N ASN A 138 5.39 -11.38 6.84
CA ASN A 138 6.26 -10.61 7.71
C ASN A 138 7.74 -10.93 7.49
N TYR A 139 8.58 -9.93 7.76
CA TYR A 139 10.01 -10.12 7.85
C TYR A 139 10.35 -11.12 8.95
N ARG A 140 11.23 -12.07 8.64
CA ARG A 140 11.75 -13.04 9.61
C ARG A 140 13.26 -13.10 9.54
N SER A 141 13.89 -13.04 10.68
CA SER A 141 15.32 -13.17 10.82
C SER A 141 15.66 -14.14 11.94
N LYS A 142 16.87 -14.62 11.92
CA LYS A 142 17.44 -15.53 12.91
C LYS A 142 18.83 -15.06 13.27
N GLU A 143 19.15 -15.11 14.55
CA GLU A 143 20.51 -14.81 14.99
C GLU A 143 21.38 -16.04 14.80
N MET A 144 22.47 -15.90 14.05
CA MET A 144 23.47 -16.94 13.81
C MET A 144 24.86 -16.36 13.93
N PHE A 145 25.70 -16.93 14.78
CA PHE A 145 27.09 -16.50 15.00
C PHE A 145 27.22 -15.01 15.33
N GLY A 146 26.33 -14.50 16.18
CA GLY A 146 26.32 -13.09 16.56
C GLY A 146 25.83 -12.14 15.47
N ARG A 147 25.24 -12.64 14.41
CA ARG A 147 24.71 -11.84 13.29
C ARG A 147 23.23 -12.13 13.06
N GLU A 148 22.50 -11.09 12.66
CA GLU A 148 21.15 -11.25 12.15
C GLU A 148 21.21 -11.80 10.71
N VAL A 149 20.60 -12.98 10.50
CA VAL A 149 20.49 -13.59 9.18
C VAL A 149 19.03 -13.58 8.76
N VAL A 150 18.75 -12.93 7.63
CA VAL A 150 17.39 -12.85 7.07
C VAL A 150 16.96 -14.22 6.57
N GLN A 151 15.83 -14.73 7.08
CA GLN A 151 15.20 -15.95 6.60
C GLN A 151 14.18 -15.64 5.51
N GLU A 152 13.35 -14.61 5.74
CA GLU A 152 12.36 -14.11 4.81
C GLU A 152 12.35 -12.58 4.89
N TRP A 153 12.54 -11.90 3.76
CA TRP A 153 12.46 -10.45 3.74
C TRP A 153 11.04 -9.95 4.03
N GLY A 154 10.04 -10.69 3.55
CA GLY A 154 8.67 -10.26 3.70
C GLY A 154 8.34 -9.00 2.90
N TYR A 155 7.26 -8.35 3.30
CA TYR A 155 6.69 -7.18 2.62
C TYR A 155 6.62 -6.01 3.59
N ALA A 156 7.12 -4.86 3.15
CA ALA A 156 7.26 -3.68 3.99
C ALA A 156 5.90 -3.01 4.25
N VAL A 157 5.41 -3.12 5.48
CA VAL A 157 4.27 -2.34 5.95
C VAL A 157 4.70 -0.92 6.19
N PHE A 158 3.95 0.04 5.66
CA PHE A 158 4.29 1.46 5.76
C PHE A 158 3.12 2.36 6.20
N GLY A 159 2.02 1.77 6.59
CA GLY A 159 0.85 2.50 7.08
C GLY A 159 -0.31 1.59 7.44
N GLU A 160 -1.41 2.22 7.81
CA GLU A 160 -2.64 1.52 8.17
C GLU A 160 -3.88 2.30 7.73
N VAL A 161 -4.95 1.58 7.45
CA VAL A 161 -6.27 2.17 7.19
C VAL A 161 -6.84 2.63 8.54
N VAL A 162 -7.11 3.92 8.65
CA VAL A 162 -7.71 4.52 9.86
C VAL A 162 -9.20 4.78 9.68
N GLU A 163 -9.67 4.86 8.45
CA GLU A 163 -11.07 5.06 8.10
C GLU A 163 -11.33 4.45 6.73
N GLY A 164 -12.48 3.77 6.57
CA GLY A 164 -12.87 3.17 5.30
C GLY A 164 -12.55 1.69 5.17
N MET A 165 -12.32 0.97 6.26
CA MET A 165 -12.16 -0.49 6.20
C MET A 165 -13.40 -1.21 5.66
N ASP A 166 -14.57 -0.64 5.87
CA ASP A 166 -15.82 -1.10 5.26
C ASP A 166 -15.79 -1.00 3.72
N VAL A 167 -15.14 0.02 3.18
CA VAL A 167 -14.91 0.17 1.74
C VAL A 167 -13.96 -0.91 1.23
N VAL A 168 -12.87 -1.17 1.94
CA VAL A 168 -11.94 -2.27 1.63
C VAL A 168 -12.67 -3.61 1.62
N ASP A 169 -13.56 -3.85 2.58
CA ASP A 169 -14.34 -5.07 2.66
C ASP A 169 -15.38 -5.21 1.52
N LYS A 170 -15.85 -4.10 0.99
CA LYS A 170 -16.67 -4.13 -0.25
C LYS A 170 -15.83 -4.50 -1.46
N ILE A 171 -14.64 -3.95 -1.58
CA ILE A 171 -13.73 -4.23 -2.70
C ILE A 171 -13.30 -5.70 -2.67
N LYS A 172 -12.95 -6.26 -1.51
CA LYS A 172 -12.51 -7.67 -1.39
C LYS A 172 -13.56 -8.69 -1.87
N LYS A 173 -14.83 -8.33 -1.84
CA LYS A 173 -15.95 -9.20 -2.23
C LYS A 173 -16.26 -9.14 -3.71
N VAL A 174 -15.59 -8.30 -4.46
CA VAL A 174 -15.85 -8.16 -5.89
C VAL A 174 -15.41 -9.43 -6.62
N LYS A 175 -16.29 -9.92 -7.50
CA LYS A 175 -15.97 -11.05 -8.36
C LYS A 175 -14.89 -10.66 -9.36
N THR A 176 -13.74 -11.28 -9.26
CA THR A 176 -12.67 -11.16 -10.22
C THR A 176 -12.78 -12.26 -11.26
N GLY A 177 -12.88 -11.86 -12.54
CA GLY A 177 -12.76 -12.81 -13.63
C GLY A 177 -11.30 -13.20 -13.84
N ASN A 178 -11.03 -14.49 -14.09
CA ASN A 178 -9.73 -14.93 -14.57
C ASN A 178 -9.47 -14.38 -15.97
N LYS A 179 -8.74 -13.28 -16.07
CA LYS A 179 -8.07 -12.91 -17.32
C LYS A 179 -6.58 -13.01 -17.07
N GLY A 180 -6.06 -14.16 -17.42
CA GLY A 180 -4.64 -14.38 -17.59
C GLY A 180 -3.83 -14.35 -16.29
N SER A 181 -3.41 -15.47 -15.88
CA SER A 181 -2.19 -15.60 -15.09
C SER A 181 -1.04 -14.93 -15.82
#